data_17cc80959d5c4c5cfcad80a37736cefd
#
_entry.id   17cc80959d5c4c5cfcad80a37736cefd
#
_cell.length_a   1.000
_cell.length_b   1.000
_cell.length_c   1.000
_cell.angle_alpha   90.00
_cell.angle_beta   90.00
_cell.angle_gamma   90.00
#
_symmetry.space_group_name_H-M   'P 1'
#
loop_
_entity.id
_entity.type
_entity.pdbx_description
1 polymer ?
#
loop_
_entity_poly.entity_id
_entity_poly.type
_entity_poly.pdbx_seq_one_letter_code
_entity_poly.pdbx_strand_id
1 'polypeptide(L)'
;MARVPYVHREDMDMGGKSVYDKIRHDRNSSEVGLQFRALLHRPKATGYLTSLGAELRFNNALPVRVKELTIIMVAREWNSHIEWTGHARLALNEGVTAENHRSDS
;
A
#
# COMPACT_ATOMS: atom_id res chain seq x y z
N MET A 1 4.36 -15.36 -0.49
CA MET A 1 3.99 -15.60 -1.89
C MET A 1 2.48 -15.63 -2.01
N ALA A 2 1.95 -14.92 -2.99
CA ALA A 2 0.51 -14.92 -3.24
C ALA A 2 0.07 -16.26 -3.85
N ARG A 3 -1.18 -16.66 -3.56
CA ARG A 3 -1.77 -17.88 -4.13
C ARG A 3 -2.17 -17.73 -5.58
N VAL A 4 -2.27 -16.49 -6.06
CA VAL A 4 -2.54 -16.18 -7.46
C VAL A 4 -1.30 -15.52 -8.07
N PRO A 5 -1.06 -15.67 -9.38
CA PRO A 5 0.06 -15.02 -10.03
C PRO A 5 -0.06 -13.50 -9.92
N TYR A 6 1.08 -12.83 -9.77
CA TYR A 6 1.11 -11.37 -9.87
C TYR A 6 0.92 -10.95 -11.33
N VAL A 7 0.05 -9.98 -11.56
CA VAL A 7 -0.22 -9.47 -12.89
C VAL A 7 0.93 -8.56 -13.32
N HIS A 8 1.36 -8.72 -14.58
CA HIS A 8 2.37 -7.86 -15.20
C HIS A 8 1.68 -6.89 -16.16
N ARG A 9 2.16 -5.65 -16.18
CA ARG A 9 1.55 -4.60 -17.00
C ARG A 9 1.47 -4.98 -18.48
N GLU A 10 2.53 -5.60 -19.00
CA GLU A 10 2.61 -5.99 -20.42
C GLU A 10 1.57 -7.03 -20.83
N ASP A 11 1.02 -7.78 -19.88
CA ASP A 11 0.00 -8.79 -20.13
C ASP A 11 -1.42 -8.27 -20.01
N MET A 12 -1.57 -6.97 -19.69
CA MET A 12 -2.88 -6.35 -19.47
C MET A 12 -3.41 -5.70 -20.75
N ASP A 13 -4.74 -5.61 -20.87
CA ASP A 13 -5.37 -4.79 -21.88
C ASP A 13 -5.21 -3.29 -21.56
N MET A 14 -5.74 -2.43 -22.42
CA MET A 14 -5.62 -0.98 -22.22
C MET A 14 -6.30 -0.51 -20.93
N GLY A 15 -7.45 -1.07 -20.59
CA GLY A 15 -8.15 -0.72 -19.36
C GLY A 15 -7.34 -1.09 -18.12
N GLY A 16 -6.74 -2.28 -18.13
CA GLY A 16 -5.87 -2.72 -17.04
C GLY A 16 -4.61 -1.88 -16.92
N LYS A 17 -3.97 -1.57 -18.05
CA LYS A 17 -2.79 -0.69 -18.06
C LYS A 17 -3.11 0.69 -17.52
N SER A 18 -4.27 1.23 -17.83
CA SER A 18 -4.72 2.52 -17.32
C SER A 18 -4.84 2.51 -15.80
N VAL A 19 -5.43 1.47 -15.22
CA VAL A 19 -5.52 1.30 -13.76
C VAL A 19 -4.13 1.16 -13.15
N TYR A 20 -3.28 0.35 -13.73
CA TYR A 20 -1.91 0.15 -13.26
C TYR A 20 -1.14 1.47 -13.20
N ASP A 21 -1.21 2.24 -14.28
CA ASP A 21 -0.50 3.52 -14.38
C ASP A 21 -1.08 4.56 -13.41
N LYS A 22 -2.40 4.55 -13.18
CA LYS A 22 -3.03 5.44 -12.22
C LYS A 22 -2.55 5.15 -10.79
N ILE A 23 -2.41 3.87 -10.43
CA ILE A 23 -1.89 3.49 -9.12
C ILE A 23 -0.47 4.05 -8.92
N ARG A 24 0.39 3.90 -9.92
CA ARG A 24 1.74 4.46 -9.86
C ARG A 24 1.73 5.97 -9.71
N HIS A 25 0.90 6.65 -10.48
CA HIS A 25 0.77 8.11 -10.44
C HIS A 25 0.29 8.58 -9.07
N ASP A 26 -0.80 8.00 -8.56
CA ASP A 26 -1.41 8.43 -7.29
C ASP A 26 -0.47 8.22 -6.10
N ARG A 27 0.44 7.27 -6.21
CA ARG A 27 1.40 6.93 -5.14
C ARG A 27 2.82 7.43 -5.41
N ASN A 28 2.98 8.17 -6.49
CA ASN A 28 4.29 8.72 -6.91
C ASN A 28 5.38 7.63 -6.87
N SER A 29 5.08 6.49 -7.47
CA SER A 29 5.97 5.32 -7.47
C SER A 29 6.21 4.83 -8.88
N SER A 30 7.39 4.28 -9.13
CA SER A 30 7.73 3.62 -10.40
C SER A 30 7.12 2.23 -10.50
N GLU A 31 6.69 1.65 -9.38
CA GLU A 31 6.16 0.30 -9.34
C GLU A 31 4.84 0.24 -8.58
N VAL A 32 4.05 -0.78 -8.89
CA VAL A 32 2.83 -1.10 -8.16
C VAL A 32 3.14 -2.18 -7.12
N GLY A 33 2.69 -1.96 -5.90
CA GLY A 33 2.91 -2.91 -4.81
C GLY A 33 2.35 -4.30 -5.11
N LEU A 34 2.97 -5.33 -4.56
CA LEU A 34 2.63 -6.73 -4.84
C LEU A 34 1.16 -7.06 -4.50
N GLN A 35 0.63 -6.48 -3.42
CA GLN A 35 -0.77 -6.68 -3.04
C GLN A 35 -1.73 -6.19 -4.13
N PHE A 36 -1.43 -5.07 -4.76
CA PHE A 36 -2.25 -4.56 -5.86
C PHE A 36 -2.08 -5.38 -7.13
N ARG A 37 -0.88 -5.86 -7.39
CA ARG A 37 -0.63 -6.74 -8.55
C ARG A 37 -1.38 -8.06 -8.42
N ALA A 38 -1.56 -8.56 -7.20
CA ALA A 38 -2.40 -9.73 -6.98
C ALA A 38 -3.88 -9.43 -7.25
N LEU A 39 -4.34 -8.22 -6.92
CA LEU A 39 -5.72 -7.79 -7.11
C LEU A 39 -6.04 -7.39 -8.57
N LEU A 40 -5.03 -7.09 -9.37
CA LEU A 40 -5.19 -6.59 -10.74
C LEU A 40 -5.73 -7.62 -11.73
N HIS A 41 -6.01 -8.84 -11.29
CA HIS A 41 -6.86 -9.77 -12.06
C HIS A 41 -8.28 -9.22 -12.26
N ARG A 42 -8.70 -8.27 -11.41
CA ARG A 42 -9.95 -7.53 -11.54
C ARG A 42 -9.64 -6.03 -11.56
N PRO A 43 -9.20 -5.51 -12.71
CA PRO A 43 -8.68 -4.14 -12.77
C PRO A 43 -9.66 -3.07 -12.32
N LYS A 44 -10.92 -3.16 -12.71
CA LYS A 44 -11.92 -2.15 -12.36
C LYS A 44 -12.15 -2.09 -10.85
N ALA A 45 -12.32 -3.24 -10.21
CA ALA A 45 -12.49 -3.31 -8.75
C ALA A 45 -11.23 -2.81 -8.03
N THR A 46 -10.06 -3.19 -8.51
CA THR A 46 -8.78 -2.73 -7.97
C THR A 46 -8.63 -1.22 -8.10
N GLY A 47 -9.08 -0.66 -9.22
CA GLY A 47 -9.08 0.80 -9.42
C GLY A 47 -9.90 1.53 -8.37
N TYR A 48 -11.09 1.05 -8.05
CA TYR A 48 -11.91 1.64 -6.99
C TYR A 48 -11.26 1.51 -5.61
N LEU A 49 -10.73 0.33 -5.30
CA LEU A 49 -10.06 0.08 -4.02
C LEU A 49 -8.85 0.98 -3.84
N THR A 50 -8.00 1.07 -4.83
CA THR A 50 -6.77 1.86 -4.74
C THR A 50 -7.05 3.37 -4.75
N SER A 51 -8.11 3.81 -5.43
CA SER A 51 -8.54 5.21 -5.38
C SER A 51 -9.04 5.57 -3.99
N LEU A 52 -9.85 4.72 -3.38
CA LEU A 52 -10.29 4.92 -2.00
C LEU A 52 -9.09 4.93 -1.04
N GLY A 53 -8.17 3.99 -1.20
CA GLY A 53 -6.98 3.90 -0.36
C GLY A 53 -6.07 5.12 -0.49
N ALA A 54 -5.89 5.63 -1.70
CA ALA A 54 -5.11 6.83 -1.94
C ALA A 54 -5.75 8.07 -1.30
N GLU A 55 -7.07 8.20 -1.41
CA GLU A 55 -7.81 9.30 -0.79
C GLU A 55 -7.63 9.27 0.73
N LEU A 56 -7.81 8.11 1.34
CA LEU A 56 -7.67 7.95 2.79
C LEU A 56 -6.25 8.16 3.29
N ARG A 57 -5.25 7.77 2.48
CA ARG A 57 -3.84 7.84 2.88
C ARG A 57 -3.23 9.20 2.64
N PHE A 58 -3.53 9.83 1.50
CA PHE A 58 -2.81 11.02 1.06
C PHE A 58 -3.61 12.31 1.16
N ASN A 59 -4.91 12.24 1.31
CA ASN A 59 -5.79 13.41 1.28
C ASN A 59 -6.66 13.49 2.54
N ASN A 60 -6.01 13.56 3.70
CA ASN A 60 -6.69 13.76 4.97
C ASN A 60 -5.87 14.66 5.89
N ALA A 61 -6.46 15.08 7.00
CA ALA A 61 -5.86 16.02 7.93
C ALA A 61 -4.88 15.37 8.94
N LEU A 62 -4.77 14.03 8.96
CA LEU A 62 -3.90 13.37 9.91
C LEU A 62 -2.42 13.53 9.52
N PRO A 63 -1.53 13.80 10.48
CA PRO A 63 -0.09 13.81 10.21
C PRO A 63 0.38 12.46 9.67
N VAL A 64 1.36 12.48 8.77
CA VAL A 64 1.94 11.26 8.18
C VAL A 64 2.43 10.31 9.27
N ARG A 65 3.05 10.85 10.32
CA ARG A 65 3.51 10.08 11.48
C ARG A 65 2.38 9.22 12.08
N VAL A 66 1.21 9.81 12.29
CA VAL A 66 0.06 9.11 12.87
C VAL A 66 -0.46 8.05 11.92
N LYS A 67 -0.54 8.35 10.63
CA LYS A 67 -0.98 7.38 9.62
C LYS A 67 -0.05 6.18 9.55
N GLU A 68 1.25 6.42 9.48
CA GLU A 68 2.23 5.34 9.39
C GLU A 68 2.26 4.48 10.66
N LEU A 69 2.17 5.11 11.84
CA LEU A 69 2.06 4.37 13.09
C LEU A 69 0.84 3.45 13.10
N THR A 70 -0.31 3.98 12.67
CA THR A 70 -1.56 3.20 12.59
C THR A 70 -1.41 2.00 11.66
N ILE A 71 -0.79 2.21 10.49
CA ILE A 71 -0.59 1.14 9.51
C ILE A 71 0.30 0.03 10.09
N ILE A 72 1.40 0.38 10.72
CA ILE A 72 2.30 -0.64 11.28
C ILE A 72 1.69 -1.37 12.47
N MET A 73 0.86 -0.72 13.27
CA MET A 73 0.13 -1.36 14.35
C MET A 73 -0.82 -2.44 13.80
N VAL A 74 -1.58 -2.12 12.77
CA VAL A 74 -2.48 -3.07 12.11
C VAL A 74 -1.68 -4.19 11.44
N ALA A 75 -0.60 -3.86 10.76
CA ALA A 75 0.26 -4.83 10.11
C ALA A 75 0.82 -5.84 11.11
N ARG A 76 1.22 -5.38 12.28
CA ARG A 76 1.72 -6.24 13.35
C ARG A 76 0.64 -7.15 13.90
N GLU A 77 -0.54 -6.60 14.20
CA GLU A 77 -1.67 -7.37 14.73
C GLU A 77 -2.08 -8.50 13.80
N TRP A 78 -2.02 -8.27 12.50
CA TRP A 78 -2.40 -9.24 11.48
C TRP A 78 -1.22 -9.97 10.85
N ASN A 79 -0.01 -9.82 11.42
CA ASN A 79 1.21 -10.49 10.95
C ASN A 79 1.53 -10.24 9.47
N SER A 80 1.30 -9.01 9.00
CA SER A 80 1.63 -8.62 7.63
C SER A 80 3.06 -8.10 7.54
N HIS A 81 3.99 -8.96 7.15
CA HIS A 81 5.41 -8.61 7.05
C HIS A 81 5.68 -7.57 5.97
N ILE A 82 4.96 -7.65 4.85
CA ILE A 82 5.12 -6.69 3.74
C ILE A 82 4.74 -5.29 4.18
N GLU A 83 3.58 -5.14 4.81
CA GLU A 83 3.12 -3.84 5.29
C GLU A 83 4.00 -3.32 6.42
N TRP A 84 4.39 -4.19 7.35
CA TRP A 84 5.30 -3.81 8.43
C TRP A 84 6.62 -3.30 7.87
N THR A 85 7.28 -4.05 7.00
CA THR A 85 8.61 -3.70 6.49
C THR A 85 8.58 -2.39 5.71
N GLY A 86 7.59 -2.22 4.85
CA GLY A 86 7.45 -1.00 4.04
C GLY A 86 7.14 0.22 4.87
N HIS A 87 6.16 0.12 5.76
CA HIS A 87 5.68 1.28 6.51
C HIS A 87 6.49 1.57 7.78
N ALA A 88 7.18 0.60 8.37
CA ALA A 88 8.05 0.84 9.51
C ALA A 88 9.16 1.83 9.17
N ARG A 89 9.74 1.71 7.99
CA ARG A 89 10.75 2.66 7.51
C ARG A 89 10.18 4.06 7.34
N LEU A 90 8.99 4.16 6.76
CA LEU A 90 8.31 5.46 6.60
C LEU A 90 7.98 6.08 7.97
N ALA A 91 7.53 5.27 8.91
CA ALA A 91 7.24 5.72 10.27
C ALA A 91 8.50 6.26 10.96
N LEU A 92 9.63 5.57 10.84
CA LEU A 92 10.91 6.04 11.41
C LEU A 92 11.31 7.37 10.80
N ASN A 93 11.15 7.56 9.51
CA ASN A 93 11.44 8.81 8.82
C ASN A 93 10.57 9.98 9.34
N GLU A 94 9.38 9.68 9.85
CA GLU A 94 8.45 10.67 10.38
C GLU A 94 8.53 10.80 11.92
N GLY A 95 9.57 10.25 12.53
CA GLY A 95 9.86 10.43 13.95
C GLY A 95 9.23 9.42 14.89
N VAL A 96 8.63 8.34 14.39
CA VAL A 96 8.18 7.24 15.24
C VAL A 96 9.41 6.46 15.71
N THR A 97 9.55 6.28 17.02
CA THR A 97 10.72 5.63 17.61
C THR A 97 10.57 4.10 17.60
N ALA A 98 11.69 3.40 17.81
CA ALA A 98 11.68 1.95 17.98
C ALA A 98 10.81 1.50 19.17
N GLU A 99 10.71 2.34 20.20
CA GLU A 99 9.86 2.08 21.37
C GLU A 99 8.37 2.12 20.98
N ASN A 100 7.97 3.06 20.15
CA ASN A 100 6.61 3.11 19.63
C ASN A 100 6.27 1.86 18.85
N HIS A 101 7.23 1.31 18.10
CA HIS A 101 7.04 0.04 17.38
C HIS A 101 6.85 -1.16 18.31
N ARG A 102 7.44 -1.11 19.51
CA ARG A 102 7.38 -2.23 20.48
C ARG A 102 6.17 -2.18 21.37
N SER A 103 5.64 -0.99 21.64
CA SER A 103 4.56 -0.78 22.62
C SER A 103 3.27 -1.49 22.27
N ASP A 104 3.17 -2.03 21.09
CA ASP A 104 2.01 -2.77 20.58
C ASP A 104 2.15 -4.29 20.70
N SER A 105 3.08 -4.73 21.49
CA SER A 105 3.30 -6.16 21.72
C SER A 105 2.18 -6.78 22.54
#